data_d3579b364e8d1aea5021e02cf88d9335
#
_entry.id   d3579b364e8d1aea5021e02cf88d9335
#
_cell.length_a   1.000
_cell.length_b   1.000
_cell.length_c   1.000
_cell.angle_alpha   90.00
_cell.angle_beta   90.00
_cell.angle_gamma   90.00
#
_symmetry.space_group_name_H-M   'P 1'
#
loop_
_entity.id
_entity.type
_entity.pdbx_description
1 polymer ?
#
loop_
_entity_poly.entity_id
_entity_poly.type
_entity_poly.pdbx_seq_one_letter_code
_entity_poly.pdbx_strand_id
1 'polypeptide(L)'
;YLFFSEEHSHATEQKLVKDDIDRAAAETDRIIFIEDEVTTGKTIRNIISILDREYDGKFKYSVASLLNGMSEENLERYKRQGISLYYLVKTDHSTYGDRAETFKGDGFYYKCLDKVVEYTTIYVKNRMDARRLIDSGKYEEACENLWREIREKTGNMADNISGKRILVIGTEEFMFPALYIGRKMEKEGAEVRCHSTTRSPIAVSLEKEYPLHSRYELKSLYDPDRRTFIYDIGKYDKVLIVTDSPEIKESQETLINAVRMQNKDITVVRWC
;
A
#
# COMPACT_ATOMS: atom_id res chain seq x y z
N TYR A 1 -17.08 14.99 -5.26
CA TYR A 1 -16.27 13.88 -5.80
C TYR A 1 -16.55 13.72 -7.29
N LEU A 2 -15.53 13.29 -8.06
CA LEU A 2 -15.67 12.76 -9.41
C LEU A 2 -15.56 11.22 -9.32
N PHE A 3 -16.51 10.51 -9.88
CA PHE A 3 -16.61 9.06 -9.79
C PHE A 3 -16.20 8.38 -11.10
N PHE A 4 -15.51 7.25 -11.00
CA PHE A 4 -15.16 6.40 -12.13
C PHE A 4 -15.24 4.92 -11.76
N SER A 5 -15.47 4.07 -12.75
CA SER A 5 -15.57 2.62 -12.58
C SER A 5 -14.33 1.92 -13.12
N GLU A 6 -13.88 0.89 -12.42
CA GLU A 6 -12.90 -0.08 -12.90
C GLU A 6 -13.57 -1.42 -13.16
N GLU A 7 -13.35 -2.01 -14.34
CA GLU A 7 -13.99 -3.28 -14.72
C GLU A 7 -13.38 -4.51 -14.05
N HIS A 8 -12.20 -4.39 -13.45
CA HIS A 8 -11.42 -5.52 -12.93
C HIS A 8 -11.03 -5.42 -11.45
N SER A 9 -11.43 -4.37 -10.76
CA SER A 9 -11.17 -4.29 -9.32
C SER A 9 -12.36 -4.82 -8.55
N HIS A 10 -12.12 -5.66 -7.56
CA HIS A 10 -13.09 -5.99 -6.51
C HIS A 10 -13.45 -4.75 -5.66
N ALA A 11 -13.05 -3.58 -6.13
CA ALA A 11 -13.24 -2.32 -5.47
C ALA A 11 -14.59 -1.72 -5.86
N THR A 12 -15.26 -1.24 -4.87
CA THR A 12 -16.31 -0.25 -4.93
C THR A 12 -15.89 0.94 -5.80
N GLU A 13 -16.87 1.68 -6.29
CA GLU A 13 -16.75 2.92 -7.03
C GLU A 13 -15.51 3.75 -6.65
N GLN A 14 -14.64 4.02 -7.60
CA GLN A 14 -13.46 4.85 -7.42
C GLN A 14 -13.86 6.32 -7.49
N LYS A 15 -13.20 7.18 -6.70
CA LYS A 15 -13.55 8.60 -6.62
C LYS A 15 -12.32 9.49 -6.49
N LEU A 16 -12.37 10.64 -7.15
CA LEU A 16 -11.42 11.73 -6.98
C LEU A 16 -12.05 12.84 -6.13
N VAL A 17 -11.26 13.48 -5.31
CA VAL A 17 -11.72 14.62 -4.50
C VAL A 17 -11.70 15.88 -5.36
N LYS A 18 -12.87 16.28 -5.87
CA LYS A 18 -13.00 17.40 -6.81
C LYS A 18 -12.39 18.70 -6.27
N ASP A 19 -12.69 19.06 -5.02
CA ASP A 19 -12.18 20.30 -4.41
C ASP A 19 -10.64 20.37 -4.37
N ASP A 20 -9.97 19.22 -4.23
CA ASP A 20 -8.52 19.13 -4.25
C ASP A 20 -7.98 19.35 -5.66
N ILE A 21 -8.67 18.80 -6.67
CA ILE A 21 -8.30 19.01 -8.08
C ILE A 21 -8.59 20.45 -8.49
N ASP A 22 -9.71 21.05 -8.07
CA ASP A 22 -10.02 22.47 -8.35
C ASP A 22 -8.92 23.40 -7.82
N ARG A 23 -8.43 23.14 -6.60
CA ARG A 23 -7.31 23.90 -6.03
C ARG A 23 -6.01 23.71 -6.81
N ALA A 24 -5.66 22.48 -7.14
CA ALA A 24 -4.47 22.18 -7.93
C ALA A 24 -4.58 22.78 -9.34
N ALA A 25 -5.77 22.75 -9.95
CA ALA A 25 -6.01 23.30 -11.26
C ALA A 25 -5.80 24.84 -11.34
N ALA A 26 -5.91 25.55 -10.22
CA ALA A 26 -5.60 26.98 -10.21
C ALA A 26 -4.10 27.27 -10.40
N GLU A 27 -3.23 26.33 -10.05
CA GLU A 27 -1.78 26.53 -10.00
C GLU A 27 -0.99 25.70 -11.00
N THR A 28 -1.59 24.64 -11.58
CA THR A 28 -0.91 23.74 -12.51
C THR A 28 -1.76 23.41 -13.74
N ASP A 29 -1.06 23.09 -14.84
CA ASP A 29 -1.61 22.55 -16.08
C ASP A 29 -1.16 21.10 -16.35
N ARG A 30 -0.52 20.43 -15.36
CA ARG A 30 0.05 19.10 -15.56
C ARG A 30 -0.35 18.14 -14.44
N ILE A 31 -0.73 16.93 -14.84
CA ILE A 31 -0.98 15.80 -13.94
C ILE A 31 -0.04 14.66 -14.31
N ILE A 32 0.64 14.11 -13.33
CA ILE A 32 1.49 12.93 -13.48
C ILE A 32 0.87 11.81 -12.65
N PHE A 33 0.47 10.72 -13.32
CA PHE A 33 0.04 9.48 -12.68
C PHE A 33 1.27 8.67 -12.31
N ILE A 34 1.34 8.21 -11.08
CA ILE A 34 2.43 7.36 -10.59
C ILE A 34 1.84 6.01 -10.23
N GLU A 35 2.36 4.94 -10.87
CA GLU A 35 1.88 3.58 -10.75
C GLU A 35 3.04 2.62 -10.47
N ASP A 36 2.78 1.52 -9.79
CA ASP A 36 3.73 0.42 -9.67
C ASP A 36 3.84 -0.34 -11.00
N GLU A 37 2.71 -0.64 -11.62
CA GLU A 37 2.63 -1.32 -12.91
C GLU A 37 1.47 -0.77 -13.76
N VAL A 38 1.74 -0.59 -15.05
CA VAL A 38 0.71 -0.28 -16.03
C VAL A 38 0.57 -1.44 -17.02
N THR A 39 -0.60 -2.10 -17.01
CA THR A 39 -0.88 -3.25 -17.90
C THR A 39 -1.69 -2.86 -19.14
N THR A 40 -2.89 -2.32 -18.98
CA THR A 40 -3.74 -1.84 -20.09
C THR A 40 -3.81 -0.33 -20.15
N GLY A 41 -3.53 0.34 -19.04
CA GLY A 41 -3.68 1.77 -18.86
C GLY A 41 -5.13 2.29 -18.97
N LYS A 42 -6.12 1.39 -18.86
CA LYS A 42 -7.55 1.73 -19.00
C LYS A 42 -8.01 2.65 -17.88
N THR A 43 -7.62 2.37 -16.65
CA THR A 43 -7.96 3.17 -15.47
C THR A 43 -7.52 4.62 -15.63
N ILE A 44 -6.24 4.83 -15.99
CA ILE A 44 -5.68 6.18 -16.20
C ILE A 44 -6.45 6.90 -17.31
N ARG A 45 -6.74 6.24 -18.44
CA ARG A 45 -7.52 6.86 -19.53
C ARG A 45 -8.94 7.22 -19.09
N ASN A 46 -9.58 6.40 -18.26
CA ASN A 46 -10.91 6.72 -17.71
C ASN A 46 -10.84 7.98 -16.84
N ILE A 47 -9.82 8.09 -15.98
CA ILE A 47 -9.60 9.29 -15.16
C ILE A 47 -9.36 10.51 -16.06
N ILE A 48 -8.48 10.41 -17.05
CA ILE A 48 -8.18 11.50 -18.01
C ILE A 48 -9.47 11.95 -18.71
N SER A 49 -10.29 11.03 -19.19
CA SER A 49 -11.55 11.37 -19.87
C SER A 49 -12.52 12.17 -18.97
N ILE A 50 -12.53 11.89 -17.67
CA ILE A 50 -13.34 12.64 -16.70
C ILE A 50 -12.76 14.03 -16.47
N LEU A 51 -11.42 14.11 -16.29
CA LEU A 51 -10.73 15.36 -16.07
C LEU A 51 -10.83 16.28 -17.29
N ASP A 52 -10.67 15.77 -18.50
CA ASP A 52 -10.81 16.56 -19.74
C ASP A 52 -12.22 17.12 -19.89
N ARG A 53 -13.23 16.34 -19.58
CA ARG A 53 -14.63 16.79 -19.60
C ARG A 53 -14.92 17.85 -18.54
N GLU A 54 -14.37 17.69 -17.33
CA GLU A 54 -14.63 18.60 -16.22
C GLU A 54 -13.83 19.92 -16.32
N TYR A 55 -12.64 19.87 -16.94
CA TYR A 55 -11.70 20.99 -17.03
C TYR A 55 -11.37 21.42 -18.45
N ASP A 56 -12.22 21.12 -19.43
CA ASP A 56 -12.11 21.53 -20.84
C ASP A 56 -10.72 21.25 -21.45
N GLY A 57 -10.14 20.09 -21.15
CA GLY A 57 -8.82 19.69 -21.67
C GLY A 57 -7.65 20.55 -21.18
N LYS A 58 -7.79 21.21 -20.05
CA LYS A 58 -6.77 22.07 -19.47
C LYS A 58 -5.44 21.35 -19.20
N PHE A 59 -5.48 20.08 -18.82
CA PHE A 59 -4.32 19.37 -18.29
C PHE A 59 -3.51 18.66 -19.38
N LYS A 60 -2.20 18.64 -19.19
CA LYS A 60 -1.28 17.73 -19.86
C LYS A 60 -1.00 16.55 -18.97
N TYR A 61 -1.00 15.34 -19.53
CA TYR A 61 -0.90 14.10 -18.78
C TYR A 61 0.42 13.39 -19.04
N SER A 62 0.97 12.85 -17.97
CA SER A 62 2.11 11.95 -18.04
C SER A 62 1.88 10.77 -17.06
N VAL A 63 2.51 9.65 -17.35
CA VAL A 63 2.48 8.46 -16.50
C VAL A 63 3.92 8.05 -16.19
N ALA A 64 4.20 7.74 -14.94
CA ALA A 64 5.46 7.17 -14.52
C ALA A 64 5.18 5.84 -13.78
N SER A 65 5.82 4.74 -14.19
CA SER A 65 5.65 3.44 -13.55
C SER A 65 6.98 2.71 -13.36
N LEU A 66 7.01 1.76 -12.43
CA LEU A 66 8.13 0.85 -12.30
C LEU A 66 8.09 -0.18 -13.44
N LEU A 67 6.94 -0.80 -13.66
CA LEU A 67 6.72 -1.83 -14.67
C LEU A 67 5.76 -1.34 -15.75
N ASN A 68 6.00 -1.78 -16.99
CA ASN A 68 5.11 -1.55 -18.12
C ASN A 68 4.82 -2.86 -18.85
N GLY A 69 3.63 -3.41 -18.64
CA GLY A 69 3.09 -4.59 -19.32
C GLY A 69 2.19 -4.29 -20.52
N MET A 70 2.09 -3.02 -20.97
CA MET A 70 1.23 -2.65 -22.08
C MET A 70 1.60 -3.36 -23.38
N SER A 71 0.58 -3.77 -24.14
CA SER A 71 0.74 -4.17 -25.53
C SER A 71 1.11 -2.98 -26.42
N GLU A 72 1.67 -3.25 -27.60
CA GLU A 72 1.97 -2.20 -28.59
C GLU A 72 0.73 -1.38 -28.97
N GLU A 73 -0.44 -2.04 -29.07
CA GLU A 73 -1.71 -1.35 -29.34
C GLU A 73 -2.04 -0.30 -28.27
N ASN A 74 -1.87 -0.66 -26.98
CA ASN A 74 -2.13 0.26 -25.88
C ASN A 74 -1.08 1.39 -25.82
N LEU A 75 0.18 1.11 -26.11
CA LEU A 75 1.23 2.14 -26.23
C LEU A 75 0.92 3.14 -27.34
N GLU A 76 0.55 2.68 -28.53
CA GLU A 76 0.16 3.55 -29.65
C GLU A 76 -1.13 4.38 -29.34
N ARG A 77 -2.03 3.81 -28.52
CA ARG A 77 -3.23 4.53 -28.06
C ARG A 77 -2.86 5.67 -27.13
N TYR A 78 -1.94 5.46 -26.19
CA TYR A 78 -1.41 6.51 -25.30
C TYR A 78 -0.74 7.62 -26.10
N LYS A 79 0.11 7.26 -27.04
CA LYS A 79 0.79 8.21 -27.93
C LYS A 79 -0.19 9.07 -28.74
N ARG A 80 -1.23 8.45 -29.33
CA ARG A 80 -2.27 9.20 -30.07
C ARG A 80 -3.07 10.14 -29.17
N GLN A 81 -3.23 9.83 -27.89
CA GLN A 81 -3.90 10.69 -26.91
C GLN A 81 -2.97 11.72 -26.29
N GLY A 82 -1.70 11.80 -26.71
CA GLY A 82 -0.73 12.75 -26.15
C GLY A 82 -0.29 12.46 -24.73
N ILE A 83 -0.50 11.21 -24.24
CA ILE A 83 -0.11 10.80 -22.90
C ILE A 83 1.35 10.32 -22.94
N SER A 84 2.24 11.05 -22.25
CA SER A 84 3.64 10.64 -22.11
C SER A 84 3.78 9.51 -21.08
N LEU A 85 4.43 8.41 -21.45
CA LEU A 85 4.66 7.26 -20.57
C LEU A 85 6.16 7.06 -20.33
N TYR A 86 6.52 7.01 -19.04
CA TYR A 86 7.88 6.74 -18.55
C TYR A 86 7.84 5.50 -17.65
N TYR A 87 8.78 4.56 -17.83
CA TYR A 87 8.85 3.34 -17.04
C TYR A 87 10.28 2.86 -16.89
N LEU A 88 10.55 2.09 -15.84
CA LEU A 88 11.87 1.52 -15.61
C LEU A 88 12.08 0.20 -16.37
N VAL A 89 11.07 -0.68 -16.35
CA VAL A 89 11.16 -2.02 -16.96
C VAL A 89 9.95 -2.29 -17.83
N LYS A 90 10.19 -2.72 -19.08
CA LYS A 90 9.17 -3.29 -19.97
C LYS A 90 9.01 -4.77 -19.63
N THR A 91 7.77 -5.19 -19.35
CA THR A 91 7.42 -6.59 -19.05
C THR A 91 6.58 -7.19 -20.16
N ASP A 92 6.64 -8.50 -20.32
CA ASP A 92 5.75 -9.28 -21.18
C ASP A 92 4.90 -10.22 -20.31
N HIS A 93 3.61 -10.03 -20.36
CA HIS A 93 2.63 -10.78 -19.55
C HIS A 93 1.97 -11.93 -20.34
N SER A 94 2.38 -12.15 -21.58
CA SER A 94 1.73 -13.12 -22.49
C SER A 94 1.70 -14.55 -21.96
N THR A 95 2.67 -14.91 -21.11
CA THR A 95 2.80 -16.26 -20.55
C THR A 95 2.44 -16.37 -19.07
N TYR A 96 2.02 -15.27 -18.41
CA TYR A 96 1.79 -15.28 -16.98
C TYR A 96 0.61 -16.14 -16.56
N GLY A 97 -0.47 -16.14 -17.36
CA GLY A 97 -1.65 -16.98 -17.12
C GLY A 97 -1.28 -18.47 -17.13
N ASP A 98 -0.67 -18.93 -18.22
CA ASP A 98 -0.26 -20.33 -18.39
C ASP A 98 0.69 -20.77 -17.27
N ARG A 99 1.64 -19.91 -16.91
CA ARG A 99 2.60 -20.20 -15.84
C ARG A 99 1.91 -20.27 -14.48
N ALA A 100 0.96 -19.37 -14.19
CA ALA A 100 0.21 -19.38 -12.93
C ALA A 100 -0.61 -20.67 -12.76
N GLU A 101 -1.19 -21.21 -13.85
CA GLU A 101 -1.95 -22.45 -13.84
C GLU A 101 -1.12 -23.70 -13.55
N THR A 102 0.22 -23.64 -13.72
CA THR A 102 1.10 -24.77 -13.39
C THR A 102 1.25 -25.01 -11.90
N PHE A 103 0.98 -24.01 -11.07
CA PHE A 103 1.12 -24.10 -9.61
C PHE A 103 -0.18 -24.55 -8.94
N LYS A 104 -0.06 -25.43 -7.96
CA LYS A 104 -1.19 -25.84 -7.11
C LYS A 104 -1.43 -24.78 -6.04
N GLY A 105 -2.68 -24.52 -5.72
CA GLY A 105 -3.08 -23.65 -4.61
C GLY A 105 -3.06 -24.38 -3.25
N ASP A 106 -2.00 -25.14 -2.97
CA ASP A 106 -1.87 -26.08 -1.84
C ASP A 106 -1.04 -25.50 -0.66
N GLY A 107 -0.74 -24.21 -0.67
CA GLY A 107 -0.05 -23.54 0.41
C GLY A 107 -0.87 -23.45 1.71
N PHE A 108 -0.34 -22.76 2.70
CA PHE A 108 -0.97 -22.62 4.01
C PHE A 108 -1.99 -21.47 4.03
N TYR A 109 -3.21 -21.78 4.45
CA TYR A 109 -4.30 -20.82 4.57
C TYR A 109 -4.75 -20.71 6.04
N TYR A 110 -4.57 -19.54 6.64
CA TYR A 110 -4.94 -19.26 8.02
C TYR A 110 -6.11 -18.28 8.08
N LYS A 111 -7.14 -18.62 8.88
CA LYS A 111 -8.16 -17.67 9.32
C LYS A 111 -7.80 -17.19 10.71
N CYS A 112 -7.59 -15.88 10.84
CA CYS A 112 -7.24 -15.28 12.12
C CYS A 112 -8.51 -14.96 12.90
N LEU A 113 -8.67 -15.60 14.06
CA LEU A 113 -9.83 -15.42 14.91
C LEU A 113 -9.69 -14.14 15.75
N ASP A 114 -10.81 -13.51 16.03
CA ASP A 114 -10.89 -12.37 16.94
C ASP A 114 -10.65 -12.87 18.37
N LYS A 115 -9.48 -12.58 18.93
CA LYS A 115 -9.10 -12.92 20.30
C LYS A 115 -8.49 -11.71 20.97
N VAL A 116 -8.80 -11.52 22.23
CA VAL A 116 -8.10 -10.55 23.05
C VAL A 116 -6.66 -11.01 23.24
N VAL A 117 -5.71 -10.19 22.82
CA VAL A 117 -4.28 -10.42 22.96
C VAL A 117 -3.63 -9.16 23.51
N GLU A 118 -2.60 -9.34 24.32
CA GLU A 118 -1.79 -8.23 24.81
C GLU A 118 -0.89 -7.71 23.69
N TYR A 119 -0.91 -6.40 23.49
CA TYR A 119 -0.03 -5.66 22.58
C TYR A 119 0.07 -4.21 23.04
N THR A 120 1.10 -3.52 22.59
CA THR A 120 1.29 -2.11 22.89
C THR A 120 0.70 -1.26 21.78
N THR A 121 -0.08 -0.23 22.14
CA THR A 121 -0.55 0.79 21.19
C THR A 121 0.05 2.14 21.52
N ILE A 122 0.57 2.83 20.51
CA ILE A 122 1.11 4.18 20.58
C ILE A 122 0.25 5.07 19.69
N TYR A 123 -0.24 6.17 20.25
CA TYR A 123 -1.00 7.17 19.50
C TYR A 123 -0.08 8.35 19.20
N VAL A 124 0.01 8.71 17.93
CA VAL A 124 0.74 9.86 17.43
C VAL A 124 -0.25 10.81 16.77
N LYS A 125 -0.18 12.08 17.13
CA LYS A 125 -1.09 13.13 16.62
C LYS A 125 -0.56 13.76 15.32
N ASN A 126 -1.37 14.68 14.78
CA ASN A 126 -1.04 15.50 13.61
C ASN A 126 -0.85 14.68 12.32
N ARG A 127 -1.75 13.71 12.10
CA ARG A 127 -1.81 12.96 10.86
C ARG A 127 -2.02 13.89 9.65
N MET A 128 -1.24 13.68 8.61
CA MET A 128 -1.54 14.20 7.27
C MET A 128 -2.20 13.10 6.42
N ASP A 129 -3.28 13.44 5.75
CA ASP A 129 -4.02 12.50 4.90
C ASP A 129 -3.52 12.54 3.46
N ALA A 130 -2.69 11.57 3.07
CA ALA A 130 -2.15 11.44 1.71
C ALA A 130 -3.22 11.13 0.63
N ARG A 131 -4.47 10.87 1.04
CA ARG A 131 -5.61 10.73 0.11
C ARG A 131 -6.19 12.08 -0.30
N ARG A 132 -5.62 13.18 0.21
CA ARG A 132 -5.99 14.56 -0.08
C ARG A 132 -4.83 15.28 -0.78
N LEU A 133 -5.10 16.46 -1.32
CA LEU A 133 -4.05 17.32 -1.87
C LEU A 133 -3.10 17.75 -0.76
N ILE A 134 -1.87 17.28 -0.83
CA ILE A 134 -0.79 17.59 0.10
C ILE A 134 0.46 18.06 -0.63
N ASP A 135 1.24 18.87 0.04
CA ASP A 135 2.61 19.17 -0.35
C ASP A 135 3.55 18.03 0.07
N SER A 136 4.38 17.53 -0.84
CA SER A 136 5.25 16.38 -0.59
C SER A 136 6.30 16.64 0.49
N GLY A 137 6.85 17.86 0.54
CA GLY A 137 7.83 18.24 1.57
C GLY A 137 7.22 18.30 2.96
N LYS A 138 6.00 18.86 3.07
CA LYS A 138 5.24 18.85 4.35
C LYS A 138 4.85 17.46 4.79
N TYR A 139 4.54 16.57 3.84
CA TYR A 139 4.24 15.19 4.18
C TYR A 139 5.47 14.43 4.67
N GLU A 140 6.63 14.65 4.05
CA GLU A 140 7.90 14.07 4.54
C GLU A 140 8.25 14.60 5.94
N GLU A 141 8.06 15.89 6.21
CA GLU A 141 8.23 16.48 7.54
C GLU A 141 7.28 15.86 8.57
N ALA A 142 6.01 15.64 8.20
CA ALA A 142 5.04 14.96 9.06
C ALA A 142 5.47 13.51 9.38
N CYS A 143 6.02 12.78 8.42
CA CYS A 143 6.58 11.44 8.63
C CYS A 143 7.83 11.47 9.55
N GLU A 144 8.66 12.50 9.43
CA GLU A 144 9.81 12.70 10.34
C GLU A 144 9.34 12.95 11.78
N ASN A 145 8.30 13.76 11.94
CA ASN A 145 7.68 14.01 13.24
C ASN A 145 7.05 12.73 13.81
N LEU A 146 6.37 11.93 12.99
CA LEU A 146 5.85 10.62 13.37
C LEU A 146 6.97 9.71 13.90
N TRP A 147 8.10 9.62 13.19
CA TRP A 147 9.25 8.83 13.63
C TRP A 147 9.81 9.32 14.97
N ARG A 148 9.99 10.64 15.14
CA ARG A 148 10.48 11.23 16.39
C ARG A 148 9.56 10.90 17.57
N GLU A 149 8.25 11.05 17.42
CA GLU A 149 7.30 10.71 18.49
C GLU A 149 7.26 9.22 18.81
N ILE A 150 7.43 8.33 17.82
CA ILE A 150 7.56 6.90 18.07
C ILE A 150 8.77 6.65 18.97
N ARG A 151 9.92 7.23 18.67
CA ARG A 151 11.14 7.08 19.49
C ARG A 151 10.92 7.55 20.93
N GLU A 152 10.36 8.73 21.11
CA GLU A 152 10.09 9.32 22.42
C GLU A 152 9.13 8.45 23.25
N LYS A 153 8.05 7.97 22.65
CA LYS A 153 7.01 7.19 23.34
C LYS A 153 7.40 5.75 23.63
N THR A 154 8.31 5.20 22.87
CA THR A 154 8.78 3.81 23.06
C THR A 154 9.99 3.71 23.98
N GLY A 155 10.51 4.82 24.45
CA GLY A 155 11.67 4.87 25.34
C GLY A 155 12.80 3.96 24.89
N ASN A 156 13.83 4.49 24.24
CA ASN A 156 15.00 3.74 23.80
C ASN A 156 14.76 2.53 22.88
N MET A 157 13.57 2.39 22.27
CA MET A 157 13.38 1.35 21.25
C MET A 157 14.41 1.51 20.12
N ALA A 158 14.65 2.75 19.72
CA ALA A 158 15.62 3.09 18.69
C ALA A 158 17.09 2.84 19.13
N ASP A 159 17.40 3.00 20.41
CA ASP A 159 18.77 2.86 20.91
C ASP A 159 19.22 1.39 20.99
N ASN A 160 18.31 0.42 20.78
CA ASN A 160 18.61 -1.01 20.91
C ASN A 160 18.09 -1.85 19.73
N ILE A 161 18.04 -1.28 18.51
CA ILE A 161 17.56 -2.00 17.31
C ILE A 161 18.70 -2.45 16.39
N SER A 162 19.91 -1.98 16.59
CA SER A 162 21.06 -2.39 15.77
C SER A 162 21.24 -3.91 15.79
N GLY A 163 21.34 -4.50 14.61
CA GLY A 163 21.45 -5.94 14.41
C GLY A 163 20.16 -6.73 14.65
N LYS A 164 19.03 -6.09 15.01
CA LYS A 164 17.73 -6.76 15.16
C LYS A 164 16.99 -6.88 13.83
N ARG A 165 16.26 -7.96 13.68
CA ARG A 165 15.33 -8.17 12.56
C ARG A 165 13.96 -7.58 12.90
N ILE A 166 13.53 -6.59 12.15
CA ILE A 166 12.30 -5.84 12.40
C ILE A 166 11.36 -5.95 11.20
N LEU A 167 10.09 -6.22 11.47
CA LEU A 167 9.02 -6.12 10.48
C LEU A 167 8.23 -4.83 10.72
N VAL A 168 8.07 -4.01 9.67
CA VAL A 168 7.18 -2.85 9.69
C VAL A 168 6.03 -3.12 8.73
N ILE A 169 4.80 -3.07 9.24
CA ILE A 169 3.59 -3.37 8.47
C ILE A 169 2.80 -2.08 8.29
N GLY A 170 2.57 -1.68 7.02
CA GLY A 170 1.56 -0.71 6.65
C GLY A 170 0.19 -1.37 6.48
N THR A 171 -0.87 -0.59 6.45
CA THR A 171 -2.23 -1.13 6.35
C THR A 171 -2.91 -0.67 5.07
N GLU A 172 -3.20 -1.60 4.17
CA GLU A 172 -3.81 -1.35 2.87
C GLU A 172 -3.06 -0.23 2.10
N GLU A 173 -3.71 0.86 1.76
CA GLU A 173 -3.09 1.98 1.02
C GLU A 173 -2.17 2.87 1.89
N PHE A 174 -2.16 2.66 3.20
CA PHE A 174 -1.33 3.43 4.13
C PHE A 174 0.06 2.79 4.30
N MET A 175 0.87 2.83 3.24
CA MET A 175 2.18 2.16 3.20
C MET A 175 3.37 3.10 3.36
N PHE A 176 3.32 4.31 2.82
CA PHE A 176 4.48 5.20 2.80
C PHE A 176 5.03 5.53 4.19
N PRO A 177 4.21 5.87 5.22
CA PRO A 177 4.74 6.11 6.57
C PRO A 177 5.43 4.88 7.17
N ALA A 178 4.92 3.67 6.89
CA ALA A 178 5.58 2.43 7.33
C ALA A 178 6.95 2.24 6.65
N LEU A 179 7.06 2.47 5.34
CA LEU A 179 8.31 2.45 4.59
C LEU A 179 9.29 3.51 5.10
N TYR A 180 8.80 4.71 5.39
CA TYR A 180 9.61 5.81 5.94
C TYR A 180 10.23 5.42 7.28
N ILE A 181 9.42 4.88 8.20
CA ILE A 181 9.88 4.39 9.51
C ILE A 181 10.88 3.25 9.33
N GLY A 182 10.60 2.28 8.46
CA GLY A 182 11.50 1.18 8.15
C GLY A 182 12.88 1.68 7.69
N ARG A 183 12.91 2.64 6.77
CA ARG A 183 14.16 3.28 6.31
C ARG A 183 14.92 3.98 7.44
N LYS A 184 14.21 4.61 8.38
CA LYS A 184 14.85 5.22 9.56
C LYS A 184 15.50 4.18 10.46
N MET A 185 14.81 3.07 10.71
CA MET A 185 15.34 1.96 11.50
C MET A 185 16.55 1.29 10.83
N GLU A 186 16.55 1.11 9.51
CA GLU A 186 17.72 0.61 8.76
C GLU A 186 18.94 1.53 8.94
N LYS A 187 18.74 2.85 8.89
CA LYS A 187 19.83 3.81 9.13
C LYS A 187 20.40 3.73 10.54
N GLU A 188 19.65 3.20 11.49
CA GLU A 188 20.09 2.94 12.88
C GLU A 188 20.64 1.51 13.05
N GLY A 189 20.81 0.76 11.95
CA GLY A 189 21.50 -0.54 11.93
C GLY A 189 20.59 -1.76 12.09
N ALA A 190 19.28 -1.63 12.02
CA ALA A 190 18.35 -2.77 11.99
C ALA A 190 18.31 -3.45 10.62
N GLU A 191 18.02 -4.76 10.60
CA GLU A 191 17.59 -5.48 9.40
C GLU A 191 16.08 -5.37 9.28
N VAL A 192 15.59 -4.53 8.36
CA VAL A 192 14.15 -4.24 8.25
C VAL A 192 13.53 -4.90 7.04
N ARG A 193 12.32 -5.44 7.24
CA ARG A 193 11.39 -5.80 6.18
C ARG A 193 10.13 -4.97 6.31
N CYS A 194 9.62 -4.48 5.18
CA CYS A 194 8.33 -3.80 5.14
C CYS A 194 7.31 -4.68 4.44
N HIS A 195 6.13 -4.74 5.00
CA HIS A 195 4.98 -5.48 4.50
C HIS A 195 3.73 -4.61 4.51
N SER A 196 2.68 -5.04 3.81
CA SER A 196 1.37 -4.41 3.92
C SER A 196 0.26 -5.46 3.96
N THR A 197 -0.88 -5.10 4.54
CA THR A 197 -2.12 -5.83 4.29
C THR A 197 -2.66 -5.46 2.91
N THR A 198 -3.34 -6.40 2.25
CA THR A 198 -3.88 -6.20 0.90
C THR A 198 -5.28 -6.76 0.78
N ARG A 199 -6.06 -6.26 -0.18
CA ARG A 199 -7.37 -6.79 -0.53
C ARG A 199 -7.31 -7.97 -1.51
N SER A 200 -6.16 -8.22 -2.12
CA SER A 200 -5.98 -9.25 -3.14
C SER A 200 -5.89 -10.65 -2.53
N PRO A 201 -6.82 -11.57 -2.85
CA PRO A 201 -6.84 -12.94 -2.34
C PRO A 201 -5.94 -13.85 -3.18
N ILE A 202 -4.63 -13.60 -3.18
CA ILE A 202 -3.67 -14.36 -3.97
C ILE A 202 -3.61 -15.81 -3.47
N ALA A 203 -3.57 -16.78 -4.39
CA ALA A 203 -3.31 -18.17 -4.06
C ALA A 203 -1.89 -18.34 -3.50
N VAL A 204 -1.69 -19.37 -2.71
CA VAL A 204 -0.37 -19.72 -2.13
C VAL A 204 -0.07 -21.18 -2.45
N SER A 205 1.20 -21.52 -2.64
CA SER A 205 1.64 -22.86 -3.02
C SER A 205 2.81 -23.33 -2.16
N LEU A 206 2.90 -24.64 -1.94
CA LEU A 206 4.05 -25.28 -1.29
C LEU A 206 5.26 -25.41 -2.22
N GLU A 207 5.08 -25.17 -3.52
CA GLU A 207 6.15 -25.25 -4.50
C GLU A 207 7.17 -24.14 -4.29
N LYS A 208 8.45 -24.51 -4.22
CA LYS A 208 9.56 -23.59 -3.92
C LYS A 208 9.66 -22.40 -4.88
N GLU A 209 9.31 -22.62 -6.14
CA GLU A 209 9.38 -21.60 -7.18
C GLU A 209 8.20 -20.61 -7.15
N TYR A 210 7.17 -20.91 -6.35
CA TYR A 210 6.04 -19.99 -6.16
C TYR A 210 6.41 -18.93 -5.11
N PRO A 211 6.11 -17.66 -5.33
CA PRO A 211 6.60 -16.57 -4.47
C PRO A 211 5.92 -16.47 -3.10
N LEU A 212 4.73 -17.08 -2.92
CA LEU A 212 3.92 -16.96 -1.70
C LEU A 212 3.50 -18.34 -1.20
N HIS A 213 3.80 -18.64 0.06
CA HIS A 213 3.56 -19.97 0.66
C HIS A 213 2.49 -20.00 1.73
N SER A 214 2.22 -18.87 2.39
CA SER A 214 1.19 -18.77 3.42
C SER A 214 0.36 -17.49 3.30
N ARG A 215 -0.95 -17.62 3.52
CA ARG A 215 -1.93 -16.54 3.49
C ARG A 215 -2.71 -16.48 4.80
N TYR A 216 -2.76 -15.31 5.38
CA TYR A 216 -3.53 -15.01 6.58
C TYR A 216 -4.73 -14.13 6.19
N GLU A 217 -5.95 -14.64 6.39
CA GLU A 217 -7.19 -13.91 6.16
C GLU A 217 -7.55 -13.08 7.39
N LEU A 218 -7.79 -11.80 7.18
CA LEU A 218 -8.00 -10.77 8.19
C LEU A 218 -9.30 -10.02 7.92
N LYS A 219 -9.77 -9.27 8.91
CA LYS A 219 -10.72 -8.17 8.70
C LYS A 219 -9.95 -6.90 8.38
N SER A 220 -10.48 -6.08 7.45
CA SER A 220 -9.88 -4.78 7.14
C SER A 220 -9.90 -3.86 8.36
N LEU A 221 -8.84 -3.12 8.59
CA LEU A 221 -8.76 -2.13 9.66
C LEU A 221 -9.61 -0.88 9.36
N TYR A 222 -10.07 -0.71 8.11
CA TYR A 222 -10.87 0.43 7.66
C TYR A 222 -12.35 0.09 7.50
N ASP A 223 -12.68 -1.20 7.30
CA ASP A 223 -14.02 -1.69 7.05
C ASP A 223 -14.13 -3.14 7.55
N PRO A 224 -14.73 -3.41 8.71
CA PRO A 224 -14.73 -4.72 9.33
C PRO A 224 -15.49 -5.79 8.52
N ASP A 225 -16.36 -5.37 7.61
CA ASP A 225 -17.11 -6.29 6.72
C ASP A 225 -16.28 -6.72 5.50
N ARG A 226 -15.15 -6.06 5.27
CA ARG A 226 -14.25 -6.36 4.16
C ARG A 226 -13.10 -7.25 4.60
N ARG A 227 -12.83 -8.31 3.82
CA ARG A 227 -11.66 -9.17 4.01
C ARG A 227 -10.41 -8.51 3.45
N THR A 228 -9.31 -8.68 4.18
CA THR A 228 -7.95 -8.37 3.74
C THR A 228 -7.04 -9.53 4.03
N PHE A 229 -5.81 -9.47 3.53
CA PHE A 229 -4.86 -10.57 3.62
C PHE A 229 -3.46 -10.00 3.91
N ILE A 230 -2.64 -10.83 4.54
CA ILE A 230 -1.19 -10.65 4.61
C ILE A 230 -0.53 -12.00 4.32
N TYR A 231 0.68 -11.98 3.79
CA TYR A 231 1.35 -13.18 3.29
C TYR A 231 2.70 -13.38 3.98
N ASP A 232 3.13 -14.63 4.09
CA ASP A 232 4.48 -15.05 4.48
C ASP A 232 5.10 -14.26 5.64
N ILE A 233 4.35 -14.17 6.73
CA ILE A 233 4.84 -13.53 7.96
C ILE A 233 5.97 -14.38 8.53
N GLY A 234 7.20 -13.86 8.46
CA GLY A 234 8.37 -14.50 9.05
C GLY A 234 8.51 -14.23 10.55
N LYS A 235 9.62 -14.71 11.12
CA LYS A 235 9.99 -14.47 12.51
C LYS A 235 10.90 -13.25 12.62
N TYR A 236 10.57 -12.33 13.50
CA TYR A 236 11.26 -11.07 13.76
C TYR A 236 11.44 -10.86 15.26
N ASP A 237 12.42 -10.04 15.64
CA ASP A 237 12.64 -9.65 17.04
C ASP A 237 11.58 -8.65 17.49
N LYS A 238 11.09 -7.83 16.56
CA LYS A 238 10.03 -6.85 16.80
C LYS A 238 9.17 -6.63 15.56
N VAL A 239 7.88 -6.35 15.77
CA VAL A 239 6.94 -5.97 14.72
C VAL A 239 6.29 -4.63 15.05
N LEU A 240 6.33 -3.69 14.10
CA LEU A 240 5.56 -2.45 14.14
C LEU A 240 4.45 -2.51 13.12
N ILE A 241 3.22 -2.26 13.56
CA ILE A 241 2.06 -2.06 12.68
C ILE A 241 1.76 -0.57 12.67
N VAL A 242 1.91 0.08 11.51
CA VAL A 242 1.70 1.53 11.35
C VAL A 242 0.42 1.77 10.58
N THR A 243 -0.53 2.48 11.18
CA THR A 243 -1.86 2.65 10.61
C THR A 243 -2.46 4.03 10.91
N ASP A 244 -3.31 4.51 10.00
CA ASP A 244 -4.18 5.68 10.19
C ASP A 244 -5.67 5.30 10.27
N SER A 245 -5.95 4.00 10.35
CA SER A 245 -7.33 3.49 10.39
C SER A 245 -8.08 3.92 11.65
N PRO A 246 -9.42 3.90 11.64
CA PRO A 246 -10.21 3.94 12.86
C PRO A 246 -9.82 2.81 13.82
N GLU A 247 -10.05 3.01 15.11
CA GLU A 247 -9.78 1.97 16.11
C GLU A 247 -10.94 0.97 16.18
N ILE A 248 -10.92 -0.01 15.27
CA ILE A 248 -11.86 -1.12 15.24
C ILE A 248 -11.15 -2.33 15.86
N LYS A 249 -11.45 -2.59 17.13
CA LYS A 249 -10.76 -3.61 17.95
C LYS A 249 -10.73 -4.99 17.28
N GLU A 250 -11.88 -5.48 16.81
CA GLU A 250 -11.96 -6.81 16.21
C GLU A 250 -11.11 -6.94 14.94
N SER A 251 -11.06 -5.90 14.09
CA SER A 251 -10.22 -5.89 12.89
C SER A 251 -8.73 -5.88 13.24
N GLN A 252 -8.35 -5.04 14.18
CA GLN A 252 -6.97 -4.93 14.64
C GLN A 252 -6.49 -6.25 15.26
N GLU A 253 -7.33 -6.92 16.05
CA GLU A 253 -7.00 -8.21 16.68
C GLU A 253 -6.75 -9.32 15.65
N THR A 254 -7.43 -9.33 14.50
CA THR A 254 -7.16 -10.32 13.45
C THR A 254 -5.74 -10.18 12.90
N LEU A 255 -5.27 -8.95 12.62
CA LEU A 255 -3.91 -8.72 12.16
C LEU A 255 -2.87 -9.06 13.23
N ILE A 256 -3.13 -8.67 14.50
CA ILE A 256 -2.24 -8.99 15.61
C ILE A 256 -2.16 -10.51 15.82
N ASN A 257 -3.26 -11.23 15.72
CA ASN A 257 -3.26 -12.69 15.83
C ASN A 257 -2.45 -13.36 14.72
N ALA A 258 -2.57 -12.88 13.47
CA ALA A 258 -1.74 -13.37 12.36
C ALA A 258 -0.25 -13.19 12.64
N VAL A 259 0.14 -11.98 13.06
CA VAL A 259 1.54 -11.65 13.37
C VAL A 259 2.05 -12.46 14.57
N ARG A 260 1.21 -12.63 15.59
CA ARG A 260 1.56 -13.30 16.83
C ARG A 260 1.79 -14.82 16.69
N MET A 261 1.34 -15.42 15.60
CA MET A 261 1.66 -16.83 15.33
C MET A 261 3.17 -17.11 15.33
N GLN A 262 3.99 -16.12 14.99
CA GLN A 262 5.45 -16.25 14.93
C GLN A 262 6.21 -15.19 15.75
N ASN A 263 5.56 -14.10 16.19
CA ASN A 263 6.20 -12.93 16.76
C ASN A 263 5.56 -12.56 18.11
N LYS A 264 6.36 -12.15 19.09
CA LYS A 264 5.89 -11.81 20.44
C LYS A 264 5.83 -10.32 20.72
N ASP A 265 6.85 -9.58 20.28
CA ASP A 265 6.95 -8.13 20.52
C ASP A 265 6.26 -7.37 19.38
N ILE A 266 5.01 -6.93 19.64
CA ILE A 266 4.17 -6.27 18.67
C ILE A 266 3.77 -4.90 19.21
N THR A 267 4.03 -3.86 18.43
CA THR A 267 3.63 -2.48 18.72
C THR A 267 2.76 -1.96 17.58
N VAL A 268 1.57 -1.47 17.92
CA VAL A 268 0.70 -0.76 16.98
C VAL A 268 0.97 0.74 17.12
N VAL A 269 1.31 1.38 16.03
CA VAL A 269 1.48 2.83 15.94
C VAL A 269 0.29 3.39 15.17
N ARG A 270 -0.55 4.14 15.88
CA ARG A 270 -1.72 4.78 15.30
C ARG A 270 -1.45 6.26 15.09
N TRP A 271 -1.43 6.68 13.83
CA TRP A 271 -1.27 8.08 13.46
C TRP A 271 -2.65 8.74 13.32
N CYS A 272 -3.01 9.65 14.26
CA CYS A 272 -4.34 10.26 14.42
C CYS A 272 -4.35 11.74 14.02
#